data_fc367b88e466d1abef54feeae8a287fa
#
_entry.id   fc367b88e466d1abef54feeae8a287fa
#
_cell.length_a   1.000
_cell.length_b   1.000
_cell.length_c   1.000
_cell.angle_alpha   90.00
_cell.angle_beta   90.00
_cell.angle_gamma   90.00
#
_symmetry.space_group_name_H-M   'P 1'
#
loop_
_entity.id
_entity.type
_entity.pdbx_description
1 polymer ?
#
loop_
_entity_poly.entity_id
_entity_poly.type
_entity_poly.pdbx_seq_one_letter_code
_entity_poly.pdbx_strand_id
1 'polypeptide(L)'
;MSDPCVSATVQIDARPDVVYGLITDLPTLASLAEEAVAMEWRKGDAVRQGAVFVGHNQNGSKRWSTQCTVIDAVPGRLFAFDVRHTVFPIARWQYDIVASDGGCVVAESTWDHRPGWFRKLAGRATGVADRVAANTKNIELTLQRLKRLAEAG
;
A
#
# COMPACT_ATOMS: atom_id res chain seq x y z
N MET A 1 -8.54 -7.78 -15.78
CA MET A 1 -8.58 -7.11 -14.46
C MET A 1 -9.30 -5.78 -14.61
N SER A 2 -10.16 -5.42 -13.67
CA SER A 2 -10.86 -4.14 -13.70
C SER A 2 -9.88 -2.97 -13.48
N ASP A 3 -10.30 -1.76 -13.83
CA ASP A 3 -9.53 -0.56 -13.54
C ASP A 3 -9.45 -0.31 -12.03
N PRO A 4 -8.34 0.23 -11.52
CA PRO A 4 -8.25 0.57 -10.11
C PRO A 4 -9.23 1.68 -9.73
N CYS A 5 -9.69 1.66 -8.48
CA CYS A 5 -10.55 2.71 -7.94
C CYS A 5 -9.79 4.03 -7.80
N VAL A 6 -8.51 3.94 -7.46
CA VAL A 6 -7.60 5.09 -7.34
C VAL A 6 -6.23 4.67 -7.86
N SER A 7 -5.58 5.56 -8.60
CA SER A 7 -4.21 5.37 -9.05
C SER A 7 -3.53 6.72 -9.18
N ALA A 8 -2.24 6.77 -8.85
CA ALA A 8 -1.41 7.97 -9.06
C ALA A 8 0.02 7.53 -9.36
N THR A 9 0.79 8.44 -9.97
CA THR A 9 2.17 8.18 -10.35
C THR A 9 3.08 9.29 -9.85
N VAL A 10 4.36 8.97 -9.70
CA VAL A 10 5.40 9.95 -9.38
C VAL A 10 6.69 9.58 -10.10
N GLN A 11 7.42 10.58 -10.57
CA GLN A 11 8.79 10.42 -11.07
C GLN A 11 9.74 10.50 -9.88
N ILE A 12 10.64 9.52 -9.76
CA ILE A 12 11.64 9.47 -8.68
C ILE A 12 13.03 9.37 -9.29
N ASP A 13 13.93 10.25 -8.87
CA ASP A 13 15.33 10.26 -9.30
C ASP A 13 16.15 9.28 -8.45
N ALA A 14 15.78 8.01 -8.53
CA ALA A 14 16.46 6.91 -7.88
C ALA A 14 16.24 5.64 -8.72
N ARG A 15 17.15 4.67 -8.58
CA ARG A 15 17.05 3.42 -9.34
C ARG A 15 15.83 2.60 -8.89
N PRO A 16 15.21 1.83 -9.81
CA PRO A 16 14.09 0.97 -9.46
C PRO A 16 14.35 0.02 -8.28
N ASP A 17 15.54 -0.55 -8.17
CA ASP A 17 15.89 -1.47 -7.10
C ASP A 17 15.93 -0.76 -5.72
N VAL A 18 16.37 0.49 -5.68
CA VAL A 18 16.35 1.31 -4.46
C VAL A 18 14.92 1.54 -4.00
N VAL A 19 14.05 1.95 -4.91
CA VAL A 19 12.63 2.19 -4.61
C VAL A 19 11.95 0.90 -4.16
N TYR A 20 12.19 -0.20 -4.87
CA TYR A 20 11.61 -1.49 -4.50
C TYR A 20 12.05 -1.93 -3.09
N GLY A 21 13.32 -1.73 -2.75
CA GLY A 21 13.83 -2.03 -1.41
C GLY A 21 13.11 -1.26 -0.31
N LEU A 22 12.73 -0.01 -0.59
CA LEU A 22 12.01 0.83 0.37
C LEU A 22 10.56 0.36 0.58
N ILE A 23 9.84 0.11 -0.49
CA ILE A 23 8.42 -0.29 -0.38
C ILE A 23 8.23 -1.72 0.10
N THR A 24 9.26 -2.56 0.03
CA THR A 24 9.19 -3.94 0.51
C THR A 24 9.80 -4.14 1.90
N ASP A 25 10.26 -3.08 2.52
CA ASP A 25 10.69 -3.07 3.92
C ASP A 25 9.49 -2.63 4.78
N LEU A 26 8.95 -3.52 5.59
CA LEU A 26 7.69 -3.25 6.29
C LEU A 26 7.73 -2.02 7.21
N PRO A 27 8.78 -1.81 8.03
CA PRO A 27 8.85 -0.59 8.82
C PRO A 27 8.84 0.67 7.95
N THR A 28 9.55 0.65 6.83
CA THR A 28 9.58 1.77 5.90
C THR A 28 8.21 1.98 5.25
N LEU A 29 7.59 0.91 4.75
CA LEU A 29 6.26 0.99 4.12
C LEU A 29 5.23 1.58 5.11
N ALA A 30 5.26 1.14 6.37
CA ALA A 30 4.39 1.68 7.41
C ALA A 30 4.62 3.17 7.62
N SER A 31 5.88 3.62 7.60
CA SER A 31 6.23 5.03 7.79
C SER A 31 5.76 5.93 6.65
N LEU A 32 5.59 5.37 5.45
CA LEU A 32 5.12 6.12 4.28
C LEU A 32 3.60 6.24 4.23
N ALA A 33 2.88 5.28 4.80
CA ALA A 33 1.43 5.21 4.74
C ALA A 33 0.80 6.17 5.76
N GLU A 34 -0.39 6.68 5.42
CA GLU A 34 -1.07 7.67 6.26
C GLU A 34 -1.77 7.03 7.47
N GLU A 35 -2.40 5.89 7.27
CA GLU A 35 -3.17 5.24 8.33
C GLU A 35 -2.39 4.14 9.07
N ALA A 36 -1.38 3.55 8.44
CA ALA A 36 -0.60 2.49 9.06
C ALA A 36 0.32 3.06 10.15
N VAL A 37 0.29 2.44 11.32
CA VAL A 37 1.20 2.80 12.43
C VAL A 37 2.28 1.75 12.63
N ALA A 38 2.04 0.51 12.18
CA ALA A 38 3.01 -0.57 12.21
C ALA A 38 2.63 -1.66 11.21
N MET A 39 3.63 -2.38 10.74
CA MET A 39 3.45 -3.59 9.93
C MET A 39 4.43 -4.64 10.41
N GLU A 40 3.98 -5.89 10.50
CA GLU A 40 4.83 -6.99 11.00
C GLU A 40 4.54 -8.29 10.26
N TRP A 41 5.57 -9.11 10.10
CA TRP A 41 5.43 -10.41 9.43
C TRP A 41 4.62 -11.37 10.31
N ARG A 42 3.71 -12.10 9.66
CA ARG A 42 2.99 -13.21 10.28
C ARG A 42 3.41 -14.54 9.68
N LYS A 43 3.64 -14.56 8.36
CA LYS A 43 4.12 -15.73 7.64
C LYS A 43 5.24 -15.29 6.71
N GLY A 44 6.44 -15.79 6.95
CA GLY A 44 7.63 -15.37 6.22
C GLY A 44 8.39 -14.26 6.94
N ASP A 45 9.48 -13.81 6.34
CA ASP A 45 10.38 -12.80 6.88
C ASP A 45 10.83 -11.79 5.83
N ALA A 46 10.29 -11.91 4.62
CA ALA A 46 10.59 -11.03 3.50
C ALA A 46 9.43 -11.04 2.51
N VAL A 47 9.40 -10.04 1.62
CA VAL A 47 8.39 -9.96 0.58
C VAL A 47 8.63 -11.04 -0.46
N ARG A 48 7.72 -12.01 -0.50
CA ARG A 48 7.65 -13.11 -1.47
C ARG A 48 6.20 -13.42 -1.71
N GLN A 49 5.88 -13.96 -2.89
CA GLN A 49 4.54 -14.42 -3.18
C GLN A 49 4.07 -15.41 -2.09
N GLY A 50 2.90 -15.16 -1.52
CA GLY A 50 2.33 -15.98 -0.45
C GLY A 50 2.72 -15.59 0.96
N ALA A 51 3.69 -14.71 1.15
CA ALA A 51 4.02 -14.18 2.47
C ALA A 51 2.86 -13.36 3.04
N VAL A 52 2.72 -13.34 4.36
CA VAL A 52 1.63 -12.64 5.04
C VAL A 52 2.19 -11.68 6.08
N PHE A 53 1.69 -10.47 6.08
CA PHE A 53 1.98 -9.50 7.12
C PHE A 53 0.69 -8.87 7.66
N VAL A 54 0.76 -8.29 8.84
CA VAL A 54 -0.38 -7.62 9.47
C VAL A 54 -0.08 -6.12 9.50
N GLY A 55 -1.05 -5.34 9.06
CA GLY A 55 -1.02 -3.90 9.17
C GLY A 55 -1.87 -3.46 10.36
N HIS A 56 -1.28 -2.65 11.24
CA HIS A 56 -1.98 -1.99 12.34
C HIS A 56 -2.25 -0.56 11.92
N ASN A 57 -3.52 -0.16 11.91
CA ASN A 57 -3.96 1.12 11.37
C ASN A 57 -4.62 1.96 12.45
N GLN A 58 -4.58 3.27 12.25
CA GLN A 58 -5.20 4.23 13.16
C GLN A 58 -5.68 5.46 12.38
N ASN A 59 -6.86 5.94 12.76
CA ASN A 59 -7.40 7.21 12.29
C ASN A 59 -8.04 7.90 13.49
N GLY A 60 -7.37 8.91 14.05
CA GLY A 60 -7.79 9.52 15.31
C GLY A 60 -7.82 8.50 16.44
N SER A 61 -8.96 8.31 17.09
CA SER A 61 -9.16 7.32 18.15
C SER A 61 -9.53 5.92 17.61
N LYS A 62 -9.77 5.80 16.30
CA LYS A 62 -10.16 4.54 15.67
C LYS A 62 -8.92 3.72 15.33
N ARG A 63 -8.93 2.45 15.72
CA ARG A 63 -7.84 1.50 15.46
C ARG A 63 -8.40 0.22 14.87
N TRP A 64 -7.69 -0.34 13.90
CA TRP A 64 -8.05 -1.64 13.32
C TRP A 64 -6.80 -2.30 12.74
N SER A 65 -6.88 -3.61 12.54
CA SER A 65 -5.80 -4.39 11.93
C SER A 65 -6.31 -5.11 10.70
N THR A 66 -5.43 -5.27 9.71
CA THR A 66 -5.73 -5.98 8.49
C THR A 66 -4.63 -7.00 8.21
N GLN A 67 -5.01 -8.10 7.56
CA GLN A 67 -4.07 -9.11 7.10
C GLN A 67 -3.78 -8.91 5.63
N CYS A 68 -2.49 -8.87 5.29
CA CYS A 68 -2.03 -8.61 3.92
C CYS A 68 -1.28 -9.83 3.40
N THR A 69 -1.69 -10.34 2.23
CA THR A 69 -1.05 -11.47 1.57
C THR A 69 -0.37 -10.97 0.31
N VAL A 70 0.93 -11.19 0.19
CA VAL A 70 1.69 -10.81 -1.00
C VAL A 70 1.24 -11.67 -2.18
N ILE A 71 0.74 -11.02 -3.23
CA ILE A 71 0.25 -11.69 -4.44
C ILE A 71 1.36 -11.75 -5.50
N ASP A 72 2.02 -10.63 -5.75
CA ASP A 72 3.12 -10.54 -6.71
C ASP A 72 4.29 -9.80 -6.10
N ALA A 73 5.48 -10.30 -6.35
CA ALA A 73 6.74 -9.69 -5.90
C ALA A 73 7.79 -9.92 -6.98
N VAL A 74 8.00 -8.91 -7.82
CA VAL A 74 9.02 -8.92 -8.87
C VAL A 74 10.02 -7.82 -8.56
N PRO A 75 11.23 -8.16 -8.09
CA PRO A 75 12.22 -7.16 -7.65
C PRO A 75 12.42 -6.04 -8.67
N GLY A 76 12.35 -4.81 -8.19
CA GLY A 76 12.54 -3.62 -9.01
C GLY A 76 11.38 -3.27 -9.94
N ARG A 77 10.29 -4.04 -9.94
CA ARG A 77 9.20 -3.85 -10.92
C ARG A 77 7.80 -3.86 -10.35
N LEU A 78 7.49 -4.77 -9.43
CA LEU A 78 6.12 -5.01 -9.01
C LEU A 78 6.04 -5.52 -7.58
N PHE A 79 5.20 -4.88 -6.78
CA PHE A 79 4.83 -5.36 -5.45
C PHE A 79 3.32 -5.18 -5.30
N ALA A 80 2.60 -6.28 -5.09
CA ALA A 80 1.16 -6.26 -4.92
C ALA A 80 0.74 -7.17 -3.77
N PHE A 81 -0.26 -6.72 -3.00
CA PHE A 81 -0.80 -7.52 -1.90
C PHE A 81 -2.31 -7.31 -1.77
N ASP A 82 -2.98 -8.37 -1.34
CA ASP A 82 -4.41 -8.34 -1.02
C ASP A 82 -4.59 -8.12 0.48
N VAL A 83 -5.55 -7.29 0.83
CA VAL A 83 -5.88 -6.92 2.21
C VAL A 83 -7.20 -7.53 2.61
N ARG A 84 -7.23 -8.19 3.79
CA ARG A 84 -8.44 -8.76 4.38
C ARG A 84 -8.61 -8.31 5.83
N HIS A 85 -9.86 -8.24 6.25
CA HIS A 85 -10.20 -8.10 7.67
C HIS A 85 -11.00 -9.35 8.05
N THR A 86 -10.41 -10.23 8.88
CA THR A 86 -10.90 -11.59 9.13
C THR A 86 -11.05 -12.36 7.82
N VAL A 87 -12.28 -12.74 7.41
CA VAL A 87 -12.54 -13.43 6.14
C VAL A 87 -13.00 -12.50 5.02
N PHE A 88 -13.14 -11.20 5.30
CA PHE A 88 -13.69 -10.25 4.34
C PHE A 88 -12.60 -9.62 3.48
N PRO A 89 -12.74 -9.66 2.14
CA PRO A 89 -11.83 -8.94 1.26
C PRO A 89 -12.04 -7.43 1.43
N ILE A 90 -10.95 -6.67 1.52
CA ILE A 90 -10.99 -5.23 1.68
C ILE A 90 -10.52 -4.54 0.41
N ALA A 91 -9.28 -4.85 -0.03
CA ALA A 91 -8.66 -4.14 -1.13
C ALA A 91 -7.49 -4.94 -1.70
N ARG A 92 -7.08 -4.54 -2.90
CA ARG A 92 -5.76 -4.87 -3.45
C ARG A 92 -4.97 -3.57 -3.53
N TRP A 93 -3.70 -3.63 -3.16
CA TRP A 93 -2.75 -2.53 -3.32
C TRP A 93 -1.61 -2.99 -4.20
N GLN A 94 -1.15 -2.12 -5.09
CA GLN A 94 -0.13 -2.48 -6.06
C GLN A 94 0.79 -1.30 -6.34
N TYR A 95 2.09 -1.58 -6.37
CA TYR A 95 3.13 -0.65 -6.80
C TYR A 95 3.76 -1.18 -8.08
N ASP A 96 3.72 -0.38 -9.13
CA ASP A 96 4.38 -0.68 -10.40
C ASP A 96 5.55 0.29 -10.57
N ILE A 97 6.72 -0.23 -10.89
CA ILE A 97 7.94 0.55 -11.08
C ILE A 97 8.42 0.36 -12.50
N VAL A 98 8.57 1.46 -13.23
CA VAL A 98 9.06 1.45 -14.60
C VAL A 98 10.30 2.33 -14.69
N ALA A 99 11.41 1.75 -15.15
CA ALA A 99 12.65 2.50 -15.32
C ALA A 99 12.45 3.64 -16.34
N SER A 100 13.04 4.77 -16.07
CA SER A 100 13.03 5.96 -16.94
C SER A 100 14.38 6.66 -16.89
N ASP A 101 14.58 7.63 -17.76
CA ASP A 101 15.83 8.40 -17.79
C ASP A 101 16.09 9.05 -16.43
N GLY A 102 17.22 8.70 -15.82
CA GLY A 102 17.64 9.27 -14.53
C GLY A 102 16.96 8.66 -13.31
N GLY A 103 16.07 7.67 -13.48
CA GLY A 103 15.38 7.08 -12.33
C GLY A 103 14.28 6.12 -12.72
N CYS A 104 13.09 6.35 -12.18
CA CYS A 104 11.91 5.51 -12.47
C CYS A 104 10.61 6.27 -12.27
N VAL A 105 9.53 5.72 -12.81
CA VAL A 105 8.17 6.16 -12.54
C VAL A 105 7.52 5.10 -11.68
N VAL A 106 6.92 5.50 -10.57
CA VAL A 106 6.22 4.61 -9.66
C VAL A 106 4.73 4.92 -9.72
N ALA A 107 3.92 3.90 -9.97
CA ALA A 107 2.47 3.98 -9.89
C ALA A 107 2.00 3.19 -8.68
N GLU A 108 1.17 3.82 -7.85
CA GLU A 108 0.46 3.14 -6.77
C GLU A 108 -1.01 3.10 -7.11
N SER A 109 -1.61 1.90 -7.01
CA SER A 109 -3.00 1.67 -7.38
C SER A 109 -3.71 0.87 -6.30
N THR A 110 -5.01 1.08 -6.15
CA THR A 110 -5.83 0.28 -5.24
C THR A 110 -7.17 -0.07 -5.87
N TRP A 111 -7.63 -1.28 -5.58
CA TRP A 111 -8.94 -1.81 -5.95
C TRP A 111 -9.72 -2.07 -4.65
N ASP A 112 -10.92 -1.53 -4.58
CA ASP A 112 -11.80 -1.72 -3.42
C ASP A 112 -12.62 -3.00 -3.63
N HIS A 113 -12.39 -4.02 -2.81
CA HIS A 113 -13.05 -5.32 -2.90
C HIS A 113 -14.16 -5.49 -1.86
N ARG A 114 -14.46 -4.46 -1.06
CA ARG A 114 -15.45 -4.58 0.02
C ARG A 114 -16.86 -4.72 -0.53
N PRO A 115 -17.68 -5.66 0.03
CA PRO A 115 -19.12 -5.67 -0.26
C PRO A 115 -19.78 -4.34 0.17
N GLY A 116 -20.89 -3.97 -0.48
CA GLY A 116 -21.56 -2.69 -0.20
C GLY A 116 -21.98 -2.52 1.25
N TRP A 117 -22.52 -3.57 1.88
CA TRP A 117 -22.91 -3.54 3.29
C TRP A 117 -21.71 -3.37 4.23
N PHE A 118 -20.56 -3.97 3.85
CA PHE A 118 -19.33 -3.87 4.64
C PHE A 118 -18.76 -2.44 4.59
N ARG A 119 -18.88 -1.75 3.46
CA ARG A 119 -18.41 -0.36 3.32
C ARG A 119 -19.04 0.56 4.34
N LYS A 120 -20.33 0.40 4.61
CA LYS A 120 -21.06 1.21 5.61
C LYS A 120 -20.54 0.94 7.02
N LEU A 121 -20.33 -0.34 7.37
CA LEU A 121 -19.81 -0.72 8.68
C LEU A 121 -18.34 -0.27 8.84
N ALA A 122 -17.53 -0.44 7.80
CA ALA A 122 -16.13 -0.05 7.82
C ALA A 122 -15.97 1.47 7.99
N GLY A 123 -16.84 2.28 7.40
CA GLY A 123 -16.85 3.72 7.59
C GLY A 123 -17.00 4.10 9.06
N ARG A 124 -17.87 3.41 9.79
CA ARG A 124 -18.05 3.62 11.23
C ARG A 124 -16.84 3.14 12.03
N ALA A 125 -16.29 1.97 11.67
CA ALA A 125 -15.17 1.37 12.39
C ALA A 125 -13.86 2.14 12.19
N THR A 126 -13.62 2.69 10.99
CA THR A 126 -12.38 3.41 10.66
C THR A 126 -12.50 4.92 10.79
N GLY A 127 -13.72 5.45 10.92
CA GLY A 127 -14.00 6.89 10.93
C GLY A 127 -13.85 7.54 9.55
N VAL A 128 -13.79 6.76 8.47
CA VAL A 128 -13.63 7.24 7.10
C VAL A 128 -14.89 6.93 6.30
N ALA A 129 -15.72 7.96 6.04
CA ALA A 129 -16.97 7.81 5.31
C ALA A 129 -16.74 7.68 3.80
N ASP A 130 -15.82 8.44 3.24
CA ASP A 130 -15.45 8.41 1.82
C ASP A 130 -14.07 7.79 1.65
N ARG A 131 -14.04 6.47 1.42
CA ARG A 131 -12.78 5.74 1.28
C ARG A 131 -12.05 6.11 -0.02
N VAL A 132 -12.75 6.43 -1.09
CA VAL A 132 -12.12 6.84 -2.36
C VAL A 132 -11.35 8.14 -2.18
N ALA A 133 -11.96 9.14 -1.56
CA ALA A 133 -11.29 10.42 -1.29
C ALA A 133 -10.10 10.23 -0.34
N ALA A 134 -10.25 9.43 0.71
CA ALA A 134 -9.17 9.14 1.65
C ALA A 134 -8.01 8.41 0.97
N ASN A 135 -8.29 7.41 0.15
CA ASN A 135 -7.27 6.65 -0.56
C ASN A 135 -6.54 7.52 -1.58
N THR A 136 -7.25 8.42 -2.27
CA THR A 136 -6.62 9.36 -3.20
C THR A 136 -5.57 10.20 -2.48
N LYS A 137 -5.95 10.81 -1.35
CA LYS A 137 -5.03 11.60 -0.54
C LYS A 137 -3.87 10.76 0.00
N ASN A 138 -4.17 9.55 0.50
CA ASN A 138 -3.17 8.67 1.08
C ASN A 138 -2.12 8.24 0.05
N ILE A 139 -2.55 7.88 -1.16
CA ILE A 139 -1.64 7.51 -2.25
C ILE A 139 -0.72 8.68 -2.62
N GLU A 140 -1.28 9.88 -2.78
CA GLU A 140 -0.49 11.07 -3.12
C GLU A 140 0.56 11.35 -2.05
N LEU A 141 0.20 11.30 -0.77
CA LEU A 141 1.12 11.52 0.34
C LEU A 141 2.20 10.43 0.41
N THR A 142 1.79 9.17 0.25
CA THR A 142 2.72 8.03 0.26
C THR A 142 3.77 8.17 -0.84
N LEU A 143 3.35 8.49 -2.06
CA LEU A 143 4.26 8.66 -3.19
C LEU A 143 5.21 9.85 -2.99
N GLN A 144 4.74 10.96 -2.41
CA GLN A 144 5.60 12.11 -2.12
C GLN A 144 6.64 11.77 -1.04
N ARG A 145 6.24 11.04 -0.01
CA ARG A 145 7.14 10.57 1.05
C ARG A 145 8.19 9.60 0.50
N LEU A 146 7.74 8.67 -0.36
CA LEU A 146 8.63 7.71 -1.02
C LEU A 146 9.67 8.43 -1.88
N LYS A 147 9.23 9.41 -2.67
CA LYS A 147 10.12 10.21 -3.51
C LYS A 147 11.20 10.90 -2.67
N ARG A 148 10.79 11.58 -1.59
CA ARG A 148 11.74 12.26 -0.71
C ARG A 148 12.74 11.30 -0.10
N LEU A 149 12.28 10.16 0.38
CA LEU A 149 13.14 9.18 1.02
C LEU A 149 14.12 8.55 0.03
N ALA A 150 13.65 8.18 -1.15
CA ALA A 150 14.48 7.56 -2.18
C ALA A 150 15.55 8.53 -2.72
N GLU A 151 15.19 9.80 -2.89
CA GLU A 151 16.11 10.81 -3.45
C GLU A 151 17.11 11.35 -2.41
N ALA A 152 16.84 11.15 -1.14
CA ALA A 152 17.74 11.57 -0.06
C ALA A 152 18.89 10.59 0.18
N GLY A 153 18.74 9.36 -0.29
CA GLY A 153 19.70 8.27 -0.08
C GLY A 153 20.87 8.18 -1.06
#